data_42b8354a3bac437b15e73103b44f72e4
#
_entry.id   42b8354a3bac437b15e73103b44f72e4
#
_cell.length_a   1.000
_cell.length_b   1.000
_cell.length_c   1.000
_cell.angle_alpha   90.00
_cell.angle_beta   90.00
_cell.angle_gamma   90.00
#
_symmetry.space_group_name_H-M   'P 1'
#
loop_
_entity.id
_entity.type
_entity.pdbx_description
1 polymer ?
#
loop_
_entity_poly.entity_id
_entity_poly.type
_entity_poly.pdbx_seq_one_letter_code
_entity_poly.pdbx_strand_id
1 'polypeptide(L)'
;MQVELFKNWLKANKSYPDQTISSRILDCKRVEMYYGDLDKIIAECGEKWLIQELSYSAQNERDRVKTKIEINGNVKNGYATIKKAVRLYCEMLQL
;
A
#
# COMPACT_ATOMS: atom_id res chain seq x y z
N MET A 1 -6.49 -2.83 9.55
CA MET A 1 -5.81 -3.82 8.71
C MET A 1 -5.80 -5.18 9.38
N GLN A 2 -6.12 -6.22 8.66
CA GLN A 2 -6.18 -7.60 9.16
C GLN A 2 -4.86 -8.32 8.85
N VAL A 3 -3.87 -8.12 9.72
CA VAL A 3 -2.47 -8.55 9.48
C VAL A 3 -2.35 -10.06 9.27
N GLU A 4 -2.90 -10.86 10.19
CA GLU A 4 -2.78 -12.32 10.09
C GLU A 4 -3.49 -12.88 8.86
N LEU A 5 -4.66 -12.36 8.55
CA LEU A 5 -5.42 -12.76 7.38
C LEU A 5 -4.65 -12.43 6.10
N PHE A 6 -4.07 -11.24 6.02
CA PHE A 6 -3.28 -10.79 4.87
C PHE A 6 -2.01 -11.64 4.71
N LYS A 7 -1.32 -11.89 5.81
CA LYS A 7 -0.12 -12.74 5.82
C LYS A 7 -0.43 -14.14 5.25
N ASN A 8 -1.47 -14.77 5.74
CA ASN A 8 -1.86 -16.09 5.32
C ASN A 8 -2.33 -16.10 3.85
N TRP A 9 -3.06 -15.08 3.45
CA TRP A 9 -3.53 -14.93 2.07
C TRP A 9 -2.37 -14.78 1.09
N LEU A 10 -1.37 -13.96 1.41
CA LEU A 10 -0.18 -13.77 0.58
C LEU A 10 0.60 -15.07 0.43
N LYS A 11 0.74 -15.82 1.52
CA LYS A 11 1.44 -17.10 1.51
C LYS A 11 0.73 -18.13 0.66
N ALA A 12 -0.60 -18.21 0.76
CA ALA A 12 -1.41 -19.19 0.05
C ALA A 12 -1.60 -18.85 -1.43
N ASN A 13 -1.78 -17.58 -1.76
CA ASN A 13 -2.17 -17.16 -3.12
C ASN A 13 -1.03 -16.61 -3.97
N LYS A 14 0.01 -16.07 -3.35
CA LYS A 14 1.14 -15.46 -4.07
C LYS A 14 2.45 -16.23 -3.88
N SER A 15 2.49 -17.16 -2.95
CA SER A 15 3.67 -17.96 -2.64
C SER A 15 4.91 -17.11 -2.33
N TYR A 16 4.72 -15.94 -1.75
CA TYR A 16 5.82 -15.04 -1.40
C TYR A 16 6.61 -15.60 -0.22
N PRO A 17 7.95 -15.41 -0.19
CA PRO A 17 8.74 -15.72 0.99
C PRO A 17 8.38 -14.80 2.16
N ASP A 18 8.68 -15.25 3.38
CA ASP A 18 8.33 -14.52 4.60
C ASP A 18 8.85 -13.08 4.60
N GLN A 19 10.04 -12.84 4.07
CA GLN A 19 10.63 -11.51 3.98
C GLN A 19 9.79 -10.57 3.12
N THR A 20 9.33 -11.05 1.97
CA THR A 20 8.47 -10.28 1.08
C THR A 20 7.11 -9.99 1.73
N ILE A 21 6.54 -10.99 2.40
CA ILE A 21 5.27 -10.84 3.13
C ILE A 21 5.40 -9.76 4.20
N SER A 22 6.47 -9.79 4.99
CA SER A 22 6.73 -8.78 6.01
C SER A 22 6.84 -7.38 5.41
N SER A 23 7.52 -7.24 4.27
CA SER A 23 7.64 -5.95 3.58
C SER A 23 6.29 -5.42 3.12
N ARG A 24 5.43 -6.27 2.57
CA ARG A 24 4.08 -5.88 2.13
C ARG A 24 3.22 -5.41 3.31
N ILE A 25 3.31 -6.10 4.44
CA ILE A 25 2.59 -5.71 5.65
C ILE A 25 3.09 -4.36 6.17
N LEU A 26 4.40 -4.15 6.20
CA LEU A 26 5.00 -2.89 6.64
C LEU A 26 4.58 -1.73 5.74
N ASP A 27 4.52 -1.94 4.43
CA ASP A 27 4.08 -0.93 3.48
C ASP A 27 2.63 -0.52 3.74
N CYS A 28 1.75 -1.48 3.99
CA CYS A 28 0.36 -1.21 4.34
C CYS A 28 0.25 -0.46 5.68
N LYS A 29 1.03 -0.85 6.68
CA LYS A 29 1.06 -0.16 7.97
C LYS A 29 1.54 1.28 7.83
N ARG A 30 2.46 1.54 6.90
CA ARG A 30 2.93 2.89 6.62
C ARG A 30 1.79 3.77 6.11
N VAL A 31 0.94 3.22 5.24
CA VAL A 31 -0.26 3.93 4.78
C VAL A 31 -1.18 4.23 5.96
N GLU A 32 -1.36 3.27 6.86
CA GLU A 32 -2.21 3.47 8.03
C GLU A 32 -1.70 4.58 8.96
N MET A 33 -0.40 4.79 9.03
CA MET A 33 0.17 5.88 9.83
C MET A 33 -0.29 7.26 9.36
N TYR A 34 -0.55 7.42 8.06
CA TYR A 34 -0.86 8.73 7.47
C TYR A 34 -2.34 8.88 7.11
N TYR A 35 -3.05 7.78 6.85
CA TYR A 35 -4.43 7.81 6.37
C TYR A 35 -5.43 7.18 7.35
N GLY A 36 -4.96 6.38 8.30
CA GLY A 36 -5.82 5.65 9.24
C GLY A 36 -6.04 4.20 8.82
N ASP A 37 -6.97 3.51 9.48
CA ASP A 37 -7.22 2.09 9.26
C ASP A 37 -7.61 1.80 7.81
N LEU A 38 -6.89 0.87 7.17
CA LEU A 38 -7.10 0.52 5.76
C LEU A 38 -8.51 -0.01 5.49
N ASP A 39 -9.02 -0.89 6.35
CA ASP A 39 -10.36 -1.45 6.14
C ASP A 39 -11.41 -0.35 6.12
N LYS A 40 -11.28 0.61 7.01
CA LYS A 40 -12.18 1.75 7.11
C LYS A 40 -12.08 2.66 5.89
N ILE A 41 -10.87 3.00 5.48
CA ILE A 41 -10.63 3.87 4.32
C ILE A 41 -11.19 3.23 3.05
N ILE A 42 -10.94 1.95 2.84
CA ILE A 42 -11.42 1.22 1.67
C ILE A 42 -12.95 1.16 1.66
N ALA A 43 -13.56 0.95 2.84
CA ALA A 43 -15.02 0.93 2.97
C ALA A 43 -15.66 2.29 2.72
N GLU A 44 -15.03 3.37 3.19
CA GLU A 44 -15.60 4.73 3.11
C GLU A 44 -15.27 5.44 1.80
N CYS A 45 -14.03 5.32 1.32
CA CYS A 45 -13.53 6.08 0.17
C CYS A 45 -13.36 5.23 -1.09
N GLY A 46 -13.19 3.92 -0.94
CA GLY A 46 -13.01 2.98 -2.03
C GLY A 46 -11.56 2.79 -2.44
N GLU A 47 -11.29 1.65 -3.09
CA GLU A 47 -9.97 1.28 -3.58
C GLU A 47 -9.41 2.29 -4.58
N LYS A 48 -10.23 2.72 -5.52
CA LYS A 48 -9.78 3.65 -6.57
C LYS A 48 -9.28 4.96 -6.00
N TRP A 49 -9.98 5.50 -5.01
CA TRP A 49 -9.57 6.72 -4.34
C TRP A 49 -8.20 6.55 -3.67
N LEU A 50 -8.02 5.46 -2.93
CA LEU A 50 -6.79 5.21 -2.21
C LEU A 50 -5.61 4.97 -3.16
N ILE A 51 -5.81 4.19 -4.22
CA ILE A 51 -4.77 3.94 -5.22
C ILE A 51 -4.36 5.25 -5.91
N GLN A 52 -5.30 6.13 -6.19
CA GLN A 52 -5.01 7.44 -6.78
C GLN A 52 -4.19 8.31 -5.82
N GLU A 53 -4.52 8.30 -4.53
CA GLU A 53 -3.74 9.01 -3.50
C GLU A 53 -2.30 8.52 -3.40
N LEU A 54 -2.08 7.24 -3.67
CA LEU A 54 -0.77 6.61 -3.61
C LEU A 54 -0.02 6.64 -4.95
N SER A 55 -0.59 7.26 -5.97
CA SER A 55 0.06 7.35 -7.28
C SER A 55 1.00 8.55 -7.33
N TYR A 56 2.26 8.29 -7.70
CA TYR A 56 3.31 9.30 -7.81
C TYR A 56 4.09 9.04 -9.09
N SER A 57 4.02 9.97 -10.02
CA SER A 57 4.60 9.83 -11.35
C SER A 57 5.94 10.59 -11.47
N ALA A 58 6.65 10.35 -12.58
CA ALA A 58 7.85 11.10 -12.92
C ALA A 58 7.54 12.60 -13.09
N GLN A 59 6.35 12.93 -13.55
CA GLN A 59 5.91 14.32 -13.67
C GLN A 59 5.77 14.96 -12.29
N ASN A 60 5.18 14.26 -11.33
CA ASN A 60 5.06 14.74 -9.95
C ASN A 60 6.45 14.99 -9.34
N GLU A 61 7.41 14.11 -9.63
CA GLU A 61 8.79 14.26 -9.15
C GLU A 61 9.44 15.51 -9.72
N ARG A 62 9.27 15.78 -11.03
CA ARG A 62 9.77 16.97 -11.68
C ARG A 62 9.13 18.24 -11.14
N ASP A 63 7.85 18.21 -10.86
CA ASP A 63 7.08 19.34 -10.33
C ASP A 63 7.28 19.53 -8.82
N ARG A 64 8.06 18.67 -8.18
CA ARG A 64 8.35 18.70 -6.73
C ARG A 64 7.07 18.68 -5.90
N VAL A 65 6.10 17.86 -6.32
CA VAL A 65 4.85 17.69 -5.60
C VAL A 65 5.14 17.07 -4.22
N LYS A 66 4.60 17.68 -3.18
CA LYS A 66 4.76 17.15 -1.82
C LYS A 66 3.99 15.86 -1.65
N THR A 67 4.62 14.90 -0.97
CA THR A 67 3.99 13.61 -0.67
C THR A 67 3.46 13.62 0.76
N LYS A 68 2.31 12.98 0.97
CA LYS A 68 1.74 12.84 2.30
C LYS A 68 2.54 11.83 3.12
N ILE A 69 2.98 10.74 2.48
CA ILE A 69 3.81 9.73 3.13
C ILE A 69 5.27 10.09 2.92
N GLU A 70 6.02 10.20 4.02
CA GLU A 70 7.44 10.49 3.97
C GLU A 70 8.21 9.26 3.50
N ILE A 71 9.01 9.41 2.44
CA ILE A 71 9.81 8.33 1.84
C ILE A 71 11.28 8.71 1.91
N ASN A 72 12.09 7.83 2.49
CA ASN A 72 13.54 7.97 2.44
C ASN A 72 14.05 7.35 1.15
N GLY A 73 14.83 8.12 0.38
CA GLY A 73 15.38 7.67 -0.89
C GLY A 73 14.48 8.01 -2.08
N ASN A 74 14.31 7.08 -3.01
CA ASN A 74 13.53 7.33 -4.24
C ASN A 74 12.03 7.31 -3.96
N VAL A 75 11.42 8.49 -3.98
CA VAL A 75 9.99 8.67 -3.66
C VAL A 75 9.09 7.92 -4.63
N LYS A 76 9.40 7.98 -5.93
CA LYS A 76 8.62 7.29 -6.97
C LYS A 76 8.59 5.78 -6.73
N ASN A 77 9.75 5.17 -6.46
CA ASN A 77 9.84 3.74 -6.20
C ASN A 77 9.17 3.37 -4.88
N GLY A 78 9.32 4.19 -3.85
CA GLY A 78 8.67 3.99 -2.56
C GLY A 78 7.15 3.97 -2.69
N TYR A 79 6.59 4.93 -3.41
CA TYR A 79 5.14 4.97 -3.65
C TYR A 79 4.66 3.80 -4.50
N ALA A 80 5.43 3.39 -5.51
CA ALA A 80 5.08 2.23 -6.33
C ALA A 80 4.99 0.96 -5.48
N THR A 81 5.93 0.76 -4.56
CA THR A 81 5.97 -0.38 -3.66
C THR A 81 4.78 -0.38 -2.70
N ILE A 82 4.49 0.77 -2.10
CA ILE A 82 3.36 0.94 -1.18
C ILE A 82 2.04 0.70 -1.91
N LYS A 83 1.89 1.26 -3.10
CA LYS A 83 0.69 1.08 -3.93
C LYS A 83 0.45 -0.39 -4.25
N LYS A 84 1.51 -1.12 -4.59
CA LYS A 84 1.43 -2.56 -4.86
C LYS A 84 0.93 -3.32 -3.64
N ALA A 85 1.45 -3.01 -2.46
CA ALA A 85 1.03 -3.66 -1.22
C ALA A 85 -0.46 -3.41 -0.94
N VAL A 86 -0.93 -2.18 -1.10
CA VAL A 86 -2.33 -1.83 -0.90
C VAL A 86 -3.24 -2.53 -1.92
N ARG A 87 -2.81 -2.62 -3.18
CA ARG A 87 -3.56 -3.36 -4.21
C ARG A 87 -3.74 -4.83 -3.83
N LEU A 88 -2.69 -5.45 -3.31
CA LEU A 88 -2.76 -6.85 -2.86
C LEU A 88 -3.74 -6.99 -1.69
N TYR A 89 -3.72 -6.04 -0.77
CA TYR A 89 -4.66 -6.03 0.34
C TYR A 89 -6.11 -5.91 -0.14
N CYS A 90 -6.36 -5.01 -1.09
CA CYS A 90 -7.68 -4.86 -1.70
C CYS A 90 -8.13 -6.11 -2.44
N GLU A 91 -7.20 -6.77 -3.14
CA GLU A 91 -7.47 -8.04 -3.81
C GLU A 91 -7.95 -9.10 -2.83
N MET A 92 -7.29 -9.18 -1.66
CA MET A 92 -7.73 -10.09 -0.60
C MET A 92 -9.14 -9.77 -0.11
N LEU A 93 -9.45 -8.48 0.08
CA LEU A 93 -10.76 -8.06 0.58
C LEU A 93 -11.91 -8.32 -0.41
N GLN A 94 -11.62 -8.48 -1.69
CA GLN A 94 -12.63 -8.76 -2.72
C GLN A 94 -13.04 -10.22 -2.77
N LEU A 95 -12.39 -11.07 -2.02
CA LEU A 95 -12.75 -12.47 -1.90
C LEU A 95 -13.84 -12.64 -0.84
#